data_12b89bab448b71c2181306e20bb13561
#
_entry.id   12b89bab448b71c2181306e20bb13561
#
_cell.length_a   1.000
_cell.length_b   1.000
_cell.length_c   1.000
_cell.angle_alpha   90.00
_cell.angle_beta   90.00
_cell.angle_gamma   90.00
#
_symmetry.space_group_name_H-M   'P 1'
#
loop_
_entity.id
_entity.type
_entity.pdbx_description
1 polymer ?
#
loop_
_entity_poly.entity_id
_entity_poly.type
_entity_poly.pdbx_seq_one_letter_code
_entity_poly.pdbx_strand_id
1 'polypeptide(L)'
;MTGCTAEVMPFREAYRARKPNAAMNEAFACGMESFGCTVVYPKDSGRGSSDFGNFAQLVPGIHPYFAIVPEGEPAIAAHSPEFRDAAISDFAFDNGLRAAASMAAVVYRFITEKDFRLAVQADFAK
;
A
#
# COMPACT_ATOMS: atom_id res chain seq x y z
N MET A 1 -18.62 -8.86 35.92
CA MET A 1 -17.72 -7.70 36.01
C MET A 1 -16.42 -8.19 36.64
N THR A 2 -15.26 -7.84 36.05
CA THR A 2 -13.94 -8.38 36.46
C THR A 2 -13.33 -7.64 37.65
N GLY A 3 -13.89 -6.49 38.07
CA GLY A 3 -13.29 -5.62 39.08
C GLY A 3 -12.04 -4.86 38.63
N CYS A 4 -11.67 -4.97 37.34
CA CYS A 4 -10.52 -4.27 36.80
C CYS A 4 -10.87 -2.83 36.44
N THR A 5 -9.91 -1.93 36.64
CA THR A 5 -9.91 -0.57 36.08
C THR A 5 -8.90 -0.50 34.95
N ALA A 6 -9.19 0.31 33.93
CA ALA A 6 -8.27 0.57 32.82
C ALA A 6 -7.95 2.04 32.76
N GLU A 7 -6.68 2.38 32.64
CA GLU A 7 -6.21 3.72 32.37
C GLU A 7 -5.62 3.76 30.95
N VAL A 8 -6.13 4.67 30.11
CA VAL A 8 -5.64 4.85 28.74
C VAL A 8 -4.66 6.01 28.73
N MET A 9 -3.38 5.69 28.60
CA MET A 9 -2.34 6.71 28.45
C MET A 9 -1.93 6.81 26.97
N PRO A 10 -2.09 7.98 26.33
CA PRO A 10 -1.60 8.15 24.97
C PRO A 10 -0.07 8.11 24.97
N PHE A 11 0.49 7.12 24.29
CA PHE A 11 1.94 6.91 24.25
C PHE A 11 2.61 7.65 23.08
N ARG A 12 1.88 7.88 21.99
CA ARG A 12 2.35 8.54 20.76
C ARG A 12 1.21 9.26 20.06
N GLU A 13 1.57 10.04 19.03
CA GLU A 13 0.61 10.56 18.09
C GLU A 13 -0.23 9.43 17.48
N ALA A 14 -1.54 9.63 17.42
CA ALA A 14 -2.46 8.65 16.87
C ALA A 14 -2.23 8.44 15.36
N TYR A 15 -2.25 7.21 14.91
CA TYR A 15 -2.26 6.90 13.48
C TYR A 15 -3.64 7.23 12.91
N ARG A 16 -3.64 8.02 11.84
CA ARG A 16 -4.85 8.38 11.11
C ARG A 16 -5.19 7.34 10.06
N ALA A 17 -6.47 7.27 9.69
CA ALA A 17 -6.91 6.46 8.57
C ALA A 17 -6.20 6.89 7.27
N ARG A 18 -5.88 5.93 6.43
CA ARG A 18 -5.35 6.24 5.09
C ARG A 18 -6.45 6.91 4.26
N LYS A 19 -6.07 7.94 3.53
CA LYS A 19 -6.92 8.58 2.53
C LYS A 19 -6.59 7.94 1.18
N PRO A 20 -7.49 7.13 0.59
CA PRO A 20 -7.22 6.49 -0.70
C PRO A 20 -7.20 7.52 -1.83
N ASN A 21 -6.36 7.28 -2.83
CA ASN A 21 -6.37 8.02 -4.08
C ASN A 21 -6.61 7.04 -5.24
N ALA A 22 -7.81 7.04 -5.78
CA ALA A 22 -8.24 6.05 -6.77
C ALA A 22 -7.43 6.20 -8.07
N ALA A 23 -7.22 7.42 -8.57
CA ALA A 23 -6.46 7.67 -9.79
C ALA A 23 -5.02 7.13 -9.69
N MET A 24 -4.34 7.35 -8.58
CA MET A 24 -2.99 6.83 -8.36
C MET A 24 -2.98 5.29 -8.20
N ASN A 25 -3.95 4.72 -7.48
CA ASN A 25 -4.05 3.27 -7.31
C ASN A 25 -4.29 2.56 -8.65
N GLU A 26 -5.17 3.10 -9.49
CA GLU A 26 -5.45 2.56 -10.82
C GLU A 26 -4.21 2.64 -11.73
N ALA A 27 -3.51 3.76 -11.72
CA ALA A 27 -2.28 3.91 -12.49
C ALA A 27 -1.19 2.93 -12.03
N PHE A 28 -1.06 2.68 -10.72
CA PHE A 28 -0.16 1.67 -10.18
C PHE A 28 -0.57 0.26 -10.60
N ALA A 29 -1.87 -0.07 -10.51
CA ALA A 29 -2.41 -1.36 -10.92
C ALA A 29 -2.13 -1.65 -12.40
N CYS A 30 -2.42 -0.70 -13.30
CA CYS A 30 -2.07 -0.81 -14.72
C CYS A 30 -0.57 -1.03 -14.95
N GLY A 31 0.29 -0.38 -14.16
CA GLY A 31 1.74 -0.62 -14.19
C GLY A 31 2.09 -2.06 -13.84
N MET A 32 1.56 -2.60 -12.75
CA MET A 32 1.78 -4.00 -12.35
C MET A 32 1.24 -5.00 -13.37
N GLU A 33 0.04 -4.76 -13.91
CA GLU A 33 -0.58 -5.59 -14.93
C GLU A 33 0.25 -5.62 -16.23
N SER A 34 0.90 -4.52 -16.59
CA SER A 34 1.80 -4.47 -17.76
C SER A 34 3.02 -5.39 -17.62
N PHE A 35 3.39 -5.74 -16.39
CA PHE A 35 4.41 -6.75 -16.07
C PHE A 35 3.83 -8.15 -15.90
N GLY A 36 2.55 -8.37 -16.21
CA GLY A 36 1.87 -9.66 -16.08
C GLY A 36 1.50 -10.02 -14.64
N CYS A 37 1.48 -9.07 -13.72
CA CYS A 37 1.06 -9.32 -12.35
C CYS A 37 -0.48 -9.27 -12.22
N THR A 38 -1.05 -10.20 -11.46
CA THR A 38 -2.48 -10.13 -11.08
C THR A 38 -2.65 -9.09 -9.96
N VAL A 39 -3.52 -8.11 -10.19
CA VAL A 39 -3.86 -7.10 -9.19
C VAL A 39 -5.17 -7.45 -8.50
N VAL A 40 -5.17 -7.48 -7.18
CA VAL A 40 -6.35 -7.77 -6.35
C VAL A 40 -6.68 -6.60 -5.45
N TYR A 41 -7.96 -6.28 -5.33
CA TYR A 41 -8.50 -5.30 -4.39
C TYR A 41 -9.26 -6.05 -3.28
N PRO A 42 -8.61 -6.45 -2.19
CA PRO A 42 -9.26 -7.22 -1.15
C PRO A 42 -10.34 -6.38 -0.46
N LYS A 43 -11.55 -6.96 -0.34
CA LYS A 43 -12.72 -6.28 0.27
C LYS A 43 -12.57 -6.11 1.78
N ASP A 44 -12.02 -7.12 2.45
CA ASP A 44 -11.83 -7.16 3.91
C ASP A 44 -10.39 -7.59 4.22
N SER A 45 -9.51 -6.64 4.30
CA SER A 45 -8.15 -6.93 4.73
C SER A 45 -7.94 -6.31 6.09
N GLY A 46 -7.78 -7.14 7.11
CA GLY A 46 -7.20 -6.77 8.40
C GLY A 46 -5.77 -6.28 8.19
N ARG A 47 -5.66 -5.10 7.64
CA ARG A 47 -4.36 -4.48 7.35
C ARG A 47 -3.89 -3.80 8.61
N GLY A 48 -2.65 -4.08 8.97
CA GLY A 48 -2.02 -3.43 10.08
C GLY A 48 -2.07 -1.89 10.00
N SER A 49 -1.79 -1.23 11.11
CA SER A 49 -1.64 0.21 11.17
C SER A 49 -0.33 0.66 10.51
N SER A 50 -0.31 1.90 10.04
CA SER A 50 0.87 2.52 9.43
C SER A 50 0.78 4.03 9.60
N ASP A 51 1.92 4.67 9.87
CA ASP A 51 2.08 6.13 9.89
C ASP A 51 1.82 6.79 8.52
N PHE A 52 1.83 6.00 7.43
CA PHE A 52 1.44 6.48 6.11
C PHE A 52 0.04 7.12 6.13
N GLY A 53 -0.86 6.68 7.01
CA GLY A 53 -2.17 7.33 7.20
C GLY A 53 -2.05 8.80 7.53
N ASN A 54 -1.11 9.18 8.41
CA ASN A 54 -0.88 10.58 8.78
C ASN A 54 -0.37 11.40 7.59
N PHE A 55 0.55 10.82 6.82
CA PHE A 55 1.09 11.43 5.61
C PHE A 55 0.00 11.62 4.53
N ALA A 56 -0.84 10.59 4.31
CA ALA A 56 -1.91 10.63 3.33
C ALA A 56 -3.04 11.64 3.64
N GLN A 57 -3.07 12.22 4.84
CA GLN A 57 -3.96 13.34 5.16
C GLN A 57 -3.43 14.69 4.67
N LEU A 58 -2.15 14.78 4.36
CA LEU A 58 -1.49 16.04 4.03
C LEU A 58 -1.23 16.18 2.53
N VAL A 59 -0.97 15.07 1.84
CA VAL A 59 -0.67 15.02 0.41
C VAL A 59 -1.30 13.79 -0.25
N PRO A 60 -1.61 13.83 -1.55
CA PRO A 60 -2.03 12.65 -2.28
C PRO A 60 -0.97 11.55 -2.21
N GLY A 61 -1.39 10.32 -1.98
CA GLY A 61 -0.47 9.20 -1.91
C GLY A 61 -1.17 7.85 -1.96
N ILE A 62 -0.39 6.82 -2.25
CA ILE A 62 -0.81 5.43 -2.23
C ILE A 62 0.18 4.58 -1.44
N HIS A 63 -0.30 3.49 -0.90
CA HIS A 63 0.50 2.52 -0.16
C HIS A 63 0.16 1.10 -0.65
N PRO A 64 0.58 0.77 -1.88
CA PRO A 64 0.31 -0.54 -2.46
C PRO A 64 1.13 -1.64 -1.78
N TYR A 65 0.67 -2.87 -1.94
CA TYR A 65 1.40 -4.08 -1.54
C TYR A 65 1.72 -4.89 -2.78
N PHE A 66 2.81 -5.63 -2.74
CA PHE A 66 3.16 -6.61 -3.76
C PHE A 66 3.42 -7.97 -3.13
N ALA A 67 3.20 -9.04 -3.91
CA ALA A 67 3.40 -10.40 -3.44
C ALA A 67 4.90 -10.72 -3.32
N ILE A 68 5.28 -11.39 -2.24
CA ILE A 68 6.62 -11.91 -2.00
C ILE A 68 6.72 -13.44 -2.16
N VAL A 69 5.57 -14.09 -2.42
CA VAL A 69 5.47 -15.51 -2.78
C VAL A 69 4.62 -15.66 -4.04
N PRO A 70 4.85 -16.70 -4.87
CA PRO A 70 4.03 -17.00 -6.04
C PRO A 70 2.55 -17.21 -5.71
N GLU A 71 1.69 -16.99 -6.69
CA GLU A 71 0.27 -17.31 -6.57
C GLU A 71 0.07 -18.82 -6.34
N GLY A 72 -0.82 -19.16 -5.41
CA GLY A 72 -1.08 -20.55 -5.00
C GLY A 72 -0.22 -21.04 -3.84
N GLU A 73 0.85 -20.36 -3.49
CA GLU A 73 1.62 -20.69 -2.28
C GLU A 73 0.87 -20.29 -0.99
N PRO A 74 1.10 -21.01 0.12
CA PRO A 74 0.47 -20.68 1.40
C PRO A 74 0.75 -19.25 1.83
N ALA A 75 -0.26 -18.58 2.39
CA ALA A 75 -0.10 -17.25 2.95
C ALA A 75 0.88 -17.28 4.13
N ILE A 76 1.84 -16.37 4.10
CA ILE A 76 2.85 -16.22 5.16
C ILE A 76 2.45 -15.06 6.07
N ALA A 77 2.49 -15.29 7.38
CA ALA A 77 2.18 -14.25 8.34
C ALA A 77 3.23 -13.13 8.30
N ALA A 78 2.78 -11.89 8.20
CA ALA A 78 3.68 -10.75 8.32
C ALA A 78 4.41 -10.77 9.69
N HIS A 79 5.62 -10.24 9.75
CA HIS A 79 6.47 -10.21 10.94
C HIS A 79 6.90 -11.59 11.46
N SER A 80 6.98 -12.60 10.59
CA SER A 80 7.49 -13.94 10.90
C SER A 80 8.88 -14.18 10.29
N PRO A 81 9.64 -15.19 10.80
CA PRO A 81 10.88 -15.61 10.14
C PRO A 81 10.66 -16.06 8.69
N GLU A 82 9.57 -16.75 8.41
CA GLU A 82 9.18 -17.22 7.08
C GLU A 82 8.94 -16.05 6.12
N PHE A 83 8.32 -14.96 6.61
CA PHE A 83 8.12 -13.73 5.81
C PHE A 83 9.46 -13.08 5.47
N ARG A 84 10.40 -13.02 6.44
CA ARG A 84 11.75 -12.52 6.21
C ARG A 84 12.45 -13.33 5.13
N ASP A 85 12.38 -14.66 5.23
CA ASP A 85 13.08 -15.56 4.30
C ASP A 85 12.45 -15.51 2.89
N ALA A 86 11.13 -15.39 2.79
CA ALA A 86 10.45 -15.17 1.51
C ALA A 86 10.82 -13.80 0.88
N ALA A 87 10.98 -12.77 1.69
CA ALA A 87 11.26 -11.40 1.22
C ALA A 87 12.63 -11.24 0.55
N ILE A 88 13.58 -12.17 0.76
CA ILE A 88 14.90 -12.17 0.11
C ILE A 88 14.98 -13.09 -1.11
N SER A 89 13.86 -13.71 -1.51
CA SER A 89 13.80 -14.57 -2.70
C SER A 89 13.91 -13.77 -4.00
N ASP A 90 14.36 -14.41 -5.08
CA ASP A 90 14.39 -13.80 -6.42
C ASP A 90 12.98 -13.35 -6.84
N PHE A 91 11.94 -14.13 -6.52
CA PHE A 91 10.56 -13.77 -6.81
C PHE A 91 10.15 -12.45 -6.12
N ALA A 92 10.45 -12.31 -4.82
CA ALA A 92 10.15 -11.09 -4.08
C ALA A 92 10.94 -9.90 -4.60
N PHE A 93 12.21 -10.10 -4.95
CA PHE A 93 13.07 -9.07 -5.54
C PHE A 93 12.53 -8.58 -6.88
N ASP A 94 12.18 -9.49 -7.79
CA ASP A 94 11.63 -9.16 -9.11
C ASP A 94 10.30 -8.41 -8.98
N ASN A 95 9.40 -8.86 -8.09
CA ASN A 95 8.15 -8.16 -7.85
C ASN A 95 8.35 -6.79 -7.19
N GLY A 96 9.34 -6.67 -6.32
CA GLY A 96 9.76 -5.39 -5.77
C GLY A 96 10.21 -4.40 -6.83
N LEU A 97 11.00 -4.86 -7.83
CA LEU A 97 11.42 -4.03 -8.97
C LEU A 97 10.24 -3.63 -9.85
N ARG A 98 9.29 -4.55 -10.13
CA ARG A 98 8.06 -4.23 -10.88
C ARG A 98 7.22 -3.19 -10.16
N ALA A 99 7.06 -3.33 -8.84
CA ALA A 99 6.36 -2.36 -8.01
C ALA A 99 7.06 -0.99 -8.01
N ALA A 100 8.38 -0.96 -7.90
CA ALA A 100 9.17 0.27 -7.96
C ALA A 100 9.02 0.97 -9.33
N ALA A 101 9.07 0.22 -10.43
CA ALA A 101 8.87 0.75 -11.77
C ALA A 101 7.45 1.30 -11.96
N SER A 102 6.43 0.58 -11.45
CA SER A 102 5.03 1.03 -11.49
C SER A 102 4.83 2.31 -10.68
N MET A 103 5.44 2.43 -9.50
CA MET A 103 5.40 3.67 -8.72
C MET A 103 6.11 4.82 -9.41
N ALA A 104 7.28 4.57 -10.03
CA ALA A 104 7.99 5.58 -10.82
C ALA A 104 7.14 6.09 -12.00
N ALA A 105 6.40 5.19 -12.66
CA ALA A 105 5.46 5.56 -13.72
C ALA A 105 4.32 6.46 -13.22
N VAL A 106 3.76 6.17 -12.03
CA VAL A 106 2.76 7.04 -11.40
C VAL A 106 3.30 8.45 -11.15
N VAL A 107 4.53 8.55 -10.61
CA VAL A 107 5.18 9.85 -10.38
C VAL A 107 5.46 10.57 -11.69
N TYR A 108 5.96 9.86 -12.70
CA TYR A 108 6.21 10.43 -14.02
C TYR A 108 4.94 11.00 -14.64
N ARG A 109 3.84 10.25 -14.62
CA ARG A 109 2.53 10.71 -15.10
C ARG A 109 2.03 11.92 -14.32
N PHE A 110 2.18 11.93 -13.00
CA PHE A 110 1.79 13.09 -12.19
C PHE A 110 2.53 14.37 -12.58
N ILE A 111 3.82 14.26 -12.94
CA ILE A 111 4.63 15.40 -13.36
C ILE A 111 4.28 15.86 -14.78
N THR A 112 4.09 14.91 -15.71
CA THR A 112 4.01 15.20 -17.15
C THR A 112 2.57 15.33 -17.67
N GLU A 113 1.59 14.62 -17.07
CA GLU A 113 0.21 14.57 -17.54
C GLU A 113 -0.69 15.49 -16.71
N LYS A 114 -1.15 16.59 -17.30
CA LYS A 114 -2.02 17.55 -16.60
C LYS A 114 -3.33 16.92 -16.12
N ASP A 115 -3.99 16.12 -16.96
CA ASP A 115 -5.30 15.54 -16.64
C ASP A 115 -5.20 14.50 -15.53
N PHE A 116 -4.13 13.69 -15.55
CA PHE A 116 -3.85 12.75 -14.44
C PHE A 116 -3.63 13.50 -13.12
N ARG A 117 -2.85 14.56 -13.14
CA ARG A 117 -2.61 15.38 -11.95
C ARG A 117 -3.91 16.00 -11.40
N LEU A 118 -4.80 16.48 -12.28
CA LEU A 118 -6.10 16.99 -11.87
C LEU A 118 -6.98 15.91 -11.25
N ALA A 119 -7.00 14.70 -11.81
CA ALA A 119 -7.72 13.56 -11.24
C ALA A 119 -7.20 13.19 -9.84
N VAL A 120 -5.88 13.13 -9.66
CA VAL A 120 -5.24 12.88 -8.36
C VAL A 120 -5.63 13.94 -7.32
N GLN A 121 -5.63 15.22 -7.72
CA GLN A 121 -6.01 16.33 -6.84
C GLN A 121 -7.51 16.28 -6.49
N ALA A 122 -8.37 15.95 -7.45
CA ALA A 122 -9.80 15.81 -7.23
C ALA A 122 -10.14 14.67 -6.26
N ASP A 123 -9.44 13.54 -6.37
CA ASP A 123 -9.59 12.43 -5.42
C ASP A 123 -9.10 12.80 -4.02
N PHE A 124 -8.04 13.56 -3.93
CA PHE A 124 -7.51 14.02 -2.64
C PHE A 124 -8.43 15.02 -1.95
N ALA A 125 -9.20 15.80 -2.70
CA ALA A 125 -10.12 16.80 -2.16
C ALA A 125 -11.41 16.21 -1.56
N LYS A 126 -11.72 14.93 -1.81
CA LYS A 126 -12.87 14.21 -1.21
C LYS A 126 -12.60 13.89 0.27
#